data_f5b8afee1d8e6ed2fd73abc40fe6e840
#
_entry.id   f5b8afee1d8e6ed2fd73abc40fe6e840
#
_cell.length_a   1.000
_cell.length_b   1.000
_cell.length_c   1.000
_cell.angle_alpha   90.00
_cell.angle_beta   90.00
_cell.angle_gamma   90.00
#
_symmetry.space_group_name_H-M   'P 1'
#
loop_
_entity.id
_entity.type
_entity.pdbx_description
1 polymer ?
#
loop_
_entity_poly.entity_id
_entity_poly.type
_entity_poly.pdbx_seq_one_letter_code
_entity_poly.pdbx_strand_id
1 'polypeptide(L)'
;YIGKSGYLLARLITVTALNNVEQHLVVSAITQAGEMLEADDPEKLLKLPASATPLANEIGETIRHQLQANTEQRQDRLLTIINQRNMGYFDQEVQKLEEWADDLKLGLEQQIKDIDQEIKETRRTAATAATLDEKLSWQKKQRELESKRTKMRKALFDRQDDIELQRNALIEQLERQLKKKVEEQELFTVEWEII
;
A
#
# COMPACT_ATOMS: atom_id res chain seq x y z
N TYR A 1 -15.52 20.66 -31.52
CA TYR A 1 -15.04 19.74 -32.59
C TYR A 1 -16.07 19.50 -33.71
N ILE A 2 -17.20 20.24 -33.74
CA ILE A 2 -18.20 20.11 -34.81
C ILE A 2 -17.54 20.37 -36.18
N GLY A 3 -17.80 19.49 -37.15
CA GLY A 3 -17.18 19.53 -38.48
C GLY A 3 -15.72 19.04 -38.53
N LYS A 4 -15.20 18.49 -37.45
CA LYS A 4 -13.88 17.86 -37.42
C LYS A 4 -14.00 16.33 -37.50
N SER A 5 -12.97 15.71 -38.05
CA SER A 5 -12.82 14.26 -38.15
C SER A 5 -11.41 13.86 -37.70
N GLY A 6 -11.21 12.59 -37.43
CA GLY A 6 -9.94 12.08 -37.00
C GLY A 6 -9.96 10.60 -36.61
N TYR A 7 -9.01 10.19 -35.82
CA TYR A 7 -8.87 8.80 -35.38
C TYR A 7 -8.82 8.73 -33.86
N LEU A 8 -9.32 7.62 -33.32
CA LEU A 8 -9.34 7.33 -31.89
C LEU A 8 -8.88 5.89 -31.65
N LEU A 9 -7.99 5.72 -30.67
CA LEU A 9 -7.50 4.42 -30.20
C LEU A 9 -7.95 4.23 -28.75
N ALA A 10 -8.53 3.08 -28.46
CA ALA A 10 -8.92 2.68 -27.12
C ALA A 10 -8.11 1.44 -26.68
N ARG A 11 -7.50 1.51 -25.51
CA ARG A 11 -6.71 0.43 -24.87
C ARG A 11 -7.21 0.17 -23.47
N LEU A 12 -7.39 -1.09 -23.10
CA LEU A 12 -7.69 -1.53 -21.75
C LEU A 12 -6.40 -1.87 -21.04
N ILE A 13 -6.18 -1.26 -19.88
CA ILE A 13 -5.05 -1.53 -18.99
C ILE A 13 -5.60 -2.24 -17.76
N THR A 14 -5.17 -3.47 -17.53
CA THR A 14 -5.49 -4.24 -16.33
C THR A 14 -4.29 -4.22 -15.40
N VAL A 15 -4.47 -3.69 -14.19
CA VAL A 15 -3.45 -3.62 -13.15
C VAL A 15 -3.85 -4.52 -11.99
N THR A 16 -3.04 -5.52 -11.69
CA THR A 16 -3.21 -6.39 -10.53
C THR A 16 -2.18 -6.02 -9.48
N ALA A 17 -2.63 -5.56 -8.31
CA ALA A 17 -1.80 -5.26 -7.15
C ALA A 17 -2.63 -5.41 -5.87
N LEU A 18 -2.01 -5.73 -4.72
CA LEU A 18 -2.68 -5.87 -3.42
C LEU A 18 -3.88 -6.83 -3.44
N ASN A 19 -3.79 -7.92 -4.20
CA ASN A 19 -4.86 -8.87 -4.43
C ASN A 19 -6.13 -8.25 -5.07
N ASN A 20 -5.99 -7.07 -5.64
CA ASN A 20 -7.07 -6.37 -6.36
C ASN A 20 -6.74 -6.27 -7.85
N VAL A 21 -7.79 -6.29 -8.67
CA VAL A 21 -7.68 -6.14 -10.13
C VAL A 21 -8.44 -4.88 -10.51
N GLU A 22 -7.74 -3.92 -11.09
CA GLU A 22 -8.31 -2.68 -11.58
C GLU A 22 -8.20 -2.63 -13.10
N GLN A 23 -9.26 -2.19 -13.76
CA GLN A 23 -9.27 -2.01 -15.20
C GLN A 23 -9.48 -0.53 -15.55
N HIS A 24 -8.62 -0.03 -16.40
CA HIS A 24 -8.65 1.38 -16.84
C HIS A 24 -8.71 1.44 -18.35
N LEU A 25 -9.63 2.23 -18.87
CA LEU A 25 -9.71 2.53 -20.29
C LEU A 25 -8.82 3.73 -20.59
N VAL A 26 -7.83 3.56 -21.46
CA VAL A 26 -6.98 4.63 -21.97
C VAL A 26 -7.42 4.93 -23.39
N VAL A 27 -7.81 6.17 -23.62
CA VAL A 27 -8.30 6.63 -24.92
C VAL A 27 -7.43 7.77 -25.43
N SER A 28 -7.00 7.68 -26.68
CA SER A 28 -6.28 8.73 -27.38
C SER A 28 -7.02 9.07 -28.68
N ALA A 29 -7.02 10.33 -29.04
CA ALA A 29 -7.63 10.76 -30.30
C ALA A 29 -6.77 11.84 -30.96
N ILE A 30 -6.78 11.84 -32.30
CA ILE A 30 -6.08 12.80 -33.15
C ILE A 30 -7.04 13.27 -34.23
N THR A 31 -6.98 14.55 -34.60
CA THR A 31 -7.70 15.05 -35.76
C THR A 31 -7.02 14.61 -37.06
N GLN A 32 -7.71 14.69 -38.17
CA GLN A 32 -7.08 14.47 -39.51
C GLN A 32 -5.94 15.45 -39.79
N ALA A 33 -5.94 16.63 -39.17
CA ALA A 33 -4.86 17.61 -39.29
C ALA A 33 -3.60 17.24 -38.46
N GLY A 34 -3.63 16.14 -37.67
CA GLY A 34 -2.53 15.71 -36.83
C GLY A 34 -2.53 16.37 -35.45
N GLU A 35 -3.58 17.06 -35.05
CA GLU A 35 -3.70 17.67 -33.73
C GLU A 35 -4.21 16.62 -32.71
N MET A 36 -3.47 16.40 -31.62
CA MET A 36 -3.92 15.53 -30.52
C MET A 36 -5.04 16.20 -29.73
N LEU A 37 -6.06 15.42 -29.39
CA LEU A 37 -7.09 15.86 -28.44
C LEU A 37 -6.54 15.78 -27.02
N GLU A 38 -6.75 16.86 -26.26
CA GLU A 38 -6.20 16.98 -24.92
C GLU A 38 -7.13 16.42 -23.84
N ALA A 39 -6.56 16.16 -22.68
CA ALA A 39 -7.23 15.77 -21.44
C ALA A 39 -8.33 14.69 -21.66
N ASP A 40 -9.56 14.99 -21.26
CA ASP A 40 -10.70 14.05 -21.25
C ASP A 40 -11.51 14.08 -22.56
N ASP A 41 -11.09 14.88 -23.56
CA ASP A 41 -11.87 15.03 -24.80
C ASP A 41 -11.99 13.73 -25.61
N PRO A 42 -10.95 12.85 -25.69
CA PRO A 42 -11.11 11.54 -26.32
C PRO A 42 -12.18 10.68 -25.65
N GLU A 43 -12.30 10.74 -24.32
CA GLU A 43 -13.32 9.98 -23.59
C GLU A 43 -14.73 10.56 -23.80
N LYS A 44 -14.84 11.88 -23.95
CA LYS A 44 -16.12 12.55 -24.29
C LYS A 44 -16.63 12.15 -25.65
N LEU A 45 -15.73 11.91 -26.63
CA LEU A 45 -16.13 11.40 -27.93
C LEU A 45 -16.87 10.06 -27.84
N LEU A 46 -16.41 9.15 -26.99
CA LEU A 46 -17.05 7.84 -26.78
C LEU A 46 -18.44 7.94 -26.13
N LYS A 47 -18.77 9.07 -25.52
CA LYS A 47 -20.07 9.30 -24.86
C LYS A 47 -21.10 9.93 -25.81
N LEU A 48 -20.70 10.35 -27.02
CA LEU A 48 -21.62 10.91 -27.98
C LEU A 48 -22.45 9.80 -28.63
N PRO A 49 -23.72 10.08 -28.95
CA PRO A 49 -24.52 9.19 -29.78
C PRO A 49 -23.87 9.06 -31.16
N ALA A 50 -23.62 7.84 -31.60
CA ALA A 50 -22.92 7.58 -32.85
C ALA A 50 -23.55 6.45 -33.65
N SER A 51 -23.40 6.50 -34.98
CA SER A 51 -23.62 5.37 -35.88
C SER A 51 -22.26 4.84 -36.34
N ALA A 52 -22.06 3.52 -36.29
CA ALA A 52 -20.80 2.90 -36.72
C ALA A 52 -20.97 2.30 -38.11
N THR A 53 -19.97 2.53 -38.96
CA THR A 53 -19.82 1.88 -40.25
C THR A 53 -18.46 1.20 -40.32
N PRO A 54 -18.31 0.11 -41.12
CA PRO A 54 -17.01 -0.49 -41.33
C PRO A 54 -16.01 0.53 -41.91
N LEU A 55 -14.77 0.55 -41.37
CA LEU A 55 -13.72 1.41 -41.88
C LEU A 55 -13.35 0.98 -43.30
N ALA A 56 -13.39 1.94 -44.24
CA ALA A 56 -13.15 1.67 -45.67
C ALA A 56 -11.66 1.66 -46.03
N ASN A 57 -10.82 2.37 -45.27
CA ASN A 57 -9.39 2.54 -45.55
C ASN A 57 -8.52 2.20 -44.35
N GLU A 58 -7.28 1.76 -44.59
CA GLU A 58 -6.28 1.60 -43.53
C GLU A 58 -5.81 2.97 -43.02
N ILE A 59 -5.57 3.03 -41.72
CA ILE A 59 -5.05 4.22 -41.05
C ILE A 59 -3.57 4.39 -41.47
N GLY A 60 -3.22 5.60 -41.92
CA GLY A 60 -1.83 5.92 -42.29
C GLY A 60 -0.85 5.68 -41.15
N GLU A 61 0.33 5.13 -41.48
CA GLU A 61 1.34 4.75 -40.49
C GLU A 61 1.75 5.89 -39.55
N THR A 62 1.88 7.10 -40.07
CA THR A 62 2.24 8.29 -39.28
C THR A 62 1.21 8.59 -38.19
N ILE A 63 -0.09 8.53 -38.55
CA ILE A 63 -1.18 8.75 -37.59
C ILE A 63 -1.24 7.63 -36.57
N ARG A 64 -1.05 6.39 -37.01
CA ARG A 64 -0.99 5.21 -36.13
C ARG A 64 0.12 5.37 -35.08
N HIS A 65 1.34 5.73 -35.51
CA HIS A 65 2.46 5.98 -34.59
C HIS A 65 2.19 7.11 -33.61
N GLN A 66 1.59 8.21 -34.05
CA GLN A 66 1.24 9.33 -33.17
C GLN A 66 0.18 8.93 -32.12
N LEU A 67 -0.86 8.19 -32.54
CA LEU A 67 -1.86 7.66 -31.62
C LEU A 67 -1.24 6.72 -30.57
N GLN A 68 -0.41 5.79 -31.02
CA GLN A 68 0.28 4.85 -30.12
C GLN A 68 1.15 5.60 -29.10
N ALA A 69 2.00 6.53 -29.55
CA ALA A 69 2.85 7.31 -28.68
C ALA A 69 2.06 8.12 -27.64
N ASN A 70 0.93 8.71 -28.04
CA ASN A 70 0.05 9.42 -27.11
C ASN A 70 -0.62 8.47 -26.11
N THR A 71 -1.06 7.29 -26.59
CA THR A 71 -1.65 6.26 -25.72
C THR A 71 -0.64 5.77 -24.67
N GLU A 72 0.61 5.51 -25.06
CA GLU A 72 1.69 5.14 -24.15
C GLU A 72 1.95 6.24 -23.12
N GLN A 73 2.01 7.50 -23.54
CA GLN A 73 2.19 8.62 -22.60
C GLN A 73 1.03 8.74 -21.59
N ARG A 74 -0.21 8.53 -22.03
CA ARG A 74 -1.39 8.53 -21.15
C ARG A 74 -1.37 7.35 -20.19
N GLN A 75 -0.98 6.18 -20.67
CA GLN A 75 -0.78 4.97 -19.87
C GLN A 75 0.28 5.17 -18.80
N ASP A 76 1.44 5.75 -19.13
CA ASP A 76 2.52 6.02 -18.19
C ASP A 76 2.08 6.98 -17.08
N ARG A 77 1.30 8.01 -17.41
CA ARG A 77 0.70 8.91 -16.42
C ARG A 77 -0.25 8.16 -15.48
N LEU A 78 -1.13 7.31 -16.02
CA LEU A 78 -2.03 6.47 -15.24
C LEU A 78 -1.25 5.56 -14.29
N LEU A 79 -0.25 4.84 -14.81
CA LEU A 79 0.58 3.95 -14.01
C LEU A 79 1.38 4.69 -12.93
N THR A 80 1.80 5.92 -13.19
CA THR A 80 2.46 6.80 -12.21
C THR A 80 1.51 7.14 -11.06
N ILE A 81 0.26 7.51 -11.36
CA ILE A 81 -0.76 7.80 -10.34
C ILE A 81 -1.05 6.56 -9.48
N ILE A 82 -1.21 5.40 -10.12
CA ILE A 82 -1.43 4.13 -9.40
C ILE A 82 -0.24 3.80 -8.50
N ASN A 83 0.99 3.99 -8.99
CA ASN A 83 2.19 3.76 -8.19
C ASN A 83 2.27 4.67 -6.97
N GLN A 84 2.00 5.96 -7.14
CA GLN A 84 2.02 6.92 -6.03
C GLN A 84 0.97 6.56 -4.96
N ARG A 85 -0.24 6.17 -5.39
CA ARG A 85 -1.29 5.70 -4.48
C ARG A 85 -0.86 4.45 -3.70
N ASN A 86 -0.31 3.46 -4.41
CA ASN A 86 0.14 2.21 -3.81
C ASN A 86 1.33 2.41 -2.86
N MET A 87 2.25 3.33 -3.19
CA MET A 87 3.35 3.72 -2.31
C MET A 87 2.83 4.37 -1.03
N GLY A 88 1.88 5.30 -1.13
CA GLY A 88 1.25 5.90 0.06
C GLY A 88 0.53 4.88 0.94
N TYR A 89 -0.10 3.87 0.35
CA TYR A 89 -0.68 2.76 1.10
C TYR A 89 0.41 1.93 1.82
N PHE A 90 1.50 1.60 1.12
CA PHE A 90 2.62 0.87 1.70
C PHE A 90 3.20 1.59 2.92
N ASP A 91 3.50 2.88 2.78
CA ASP A 91 4.06 3.70 3.86
C ASP A 91 3.15 3.72 5.09
N GLN A 92 1.83 3.85 4.89
CA GLN A 92 0.85 3.83 5.99
C GLN A 92 0.80 2.47 6.69
N GLU A 93 0.83 1.37 5.95
CA GLU A 93 0.79 0.03 6.54
C GLU A 93 2.09 -0.32 7.26
N VAL A 94 3.24 0.08 6.71
CA VAL A 94 4.55 -0.07 7.39
C VAL A 94 4.55 0.72 8.70
N GLN A 95 4.10 1.97 8.69
CA GLN A 95 4.00 2.77 9.91
C GLN A 95 3.13 2.12 10.98
N LYS A 96 1.97 1.56 10.62
CA LYS A 96 1.12 0.83 11.58
C LYS A 96 1.81 -0.40 12.16
N LEU A 97 2.60 -1.12 11.36
CA LEU A 97 3.37 -2.27 11.82
C LEU A 97 4.50 -1.87 12.77
N GLU A 98 5.14 -0.73 12.52
CA GLU A 98 6.16 -0.18 13.42
C GLU A 98 5.55 0.26 14.75
N GLU A 99 4.44 1.02 14.73
CA GLU A 99 3.71 1.43 15.93
C GLU A 99 3.25 0.21 16.75
N TRP A 100 2.72 -0.82 16.09
CA TRP A 100 2.34 -2.06 16.75
C TRP A 100 3.54 -2.77 17.42
N ALA A 101 4.68 -2.84 16.76
CA ALA A 101 5.88 -3.46 17.31
C ALA A 101 6.42 -2.67 18.52
N ASP A 102 6.39 -1.35 18.45
CA ASP A 102 6.83 -0.46 19.53
C ASP A 102 5.90 -0.54 20.75
N ASP A 103 4.59 -0.58 20.54
CA ASP A 103 3.60 -0.76 21.60
C ASP A 103 3.79 -2.08 22.34
N LEU A 104 4.06 -3.17 21.62
CA LEU A 104 4.35 -4.47 22.23
C LEU A 104 5.64 -4.45 23.07
N LYS A 105 6.71 -3.82 22.56
CA LYS A 105 7.98 -3.66 23.29
C LYS A 105 7.78 -2.83 24.56
N LEU A 106 7.07 -1.72 24.44
CA LEU A 106 6.76 -0.82 25.57
C LEU A 106 5.92 -1.53 26.64
N GLY A 107 4.93 -2.33 26.23
CA GLY A 107 4.13 -3.14 27.14
C GLY A 107 4.95 -4.15 27.95
N LEU A 108 5.95 -4.78 27.33
CA LEU A 108 6.87 -5.71 28.02
C LEU A 108 7.78 -4.97 29.02
N GLU A 109 8.30 -3.81 28.65
CA GLU A 109 9.11 -2.99 29.54
C GLU A 109 8.32 -2.48 30.74
N GLN A 110 7.07 -2.09 30.54
CA GLN A 110 6.19 -1.63 31.62
C GLN A 110 5.96 -2.72 32.66
N GLN A 111 5.72 -3.98 32.22
CA GLN A 111 5.56 -5.10 33.13
C GLN A 111 6.80 -5.31 34.05
N ILE A 112 8.00 -5.10 33.50
CA ILE A 112 9.23 -5.17 34.29
C ILE A 112 9.33 -4.03 35.28
N LYS A 113 8.96 -2.80 34.90
CA LYS A 113 8.92 -1.63 35.81
C LYS A 113 7.94 -1.84 36.96
N ASP A 114 6.77 -2.43 36.70
CA ASP A 114 5.77 -2.73 37.71
C ASP A 114 6.31 -3.73 38.75
N ILE A 115 7.03 -4.77 38.31
CA ILE A 115 7.70 -5.71 39.23
C ILE A 115 8.82 -5.02 40.01
N ASP A 116 9.62 -4.16 39.41
CA ASP A 116 10.65 -3.40 40.13
C ASP A 116 10.05 -2.52 41.23
N GLN A 117 8.87 -1.91 40.96
CA GLN A 117 8.12 -1.15 41.96
C GLN A 117 7.63 -2.07 43.10
N GLU A 118 7.03 -3.22 42.77
CA GLU A 118 6.55 -4.19 43.76
C GLU A 118 7.70 -4.72 44.63
N ILE A 119 8.87 -4.97 44.07
CA ILE A 119 10.08 -5.32 44.85
C ILE A 119 10.46 -4.22 45.83
N LYS A 120 10.43 -2.95 45.39
CA LYS A 120 10.76 -1.80 46.22
C LYS A 120 9.79 -1.65 47.39
N GLU A 121 8.48 -1.81 47.13
CA GLU A 121 7.44 -1.78 48.18
C GLU A 121 7.59 -2.95 49.16
N THR A 122 7.79 -4.16 48.67
CA THR A 122 8.03 -5.36 49.47
C THR A 122 9.25 -5.19 50.42
N ARG A 123 10.34 -4.59 49.93
CA ARG A 123 11.51 -4.27 50.75
C ARG A 123 11.21 -3.28 51.88
N ARG A 124 10.41 -2.24 51.56
CA ARG A 124 9.98 -1.25 52.58
C ARG A 124 9.14 -1.91 53.65
N THR A 125 8.16 -2.74 53.25
CA THR A 125 7.32 -3.46 54.20
C THR A 125 8.10 -4.45 55.08
N ALA A 126 9.06 -5.19 54.46
CA ALA A 126 9.94 -6.07 55.20
C ALA A 126 10.81 -5.35 56.21
N ALA A 127 11.19 -4.09 55.97
CA ALA A 127 11.98 -3.27 56.90
C ALA A 127 11.20 -2.83 58.11
N THR A 128 9.85 -2.68 58.00
CA THR A 128 8.94 -2.23 59.09
C THR A 128 8.21 -3.39 59.77
N ALA A 129 8.48 -4.64 59.38
CA ALA A 129 7.83 -5.83 59.96
C ALA A 129 8.11 -5.95 61.47
N ALA A 130 7.05 -6.16 62.24
CA ALA A 130 7.13 -6.19 63.70
C ALA A 130 7.60 -7.54 64.25
N THR A 131 7.38 -8.62 63.51
CA THR A 131 7.75 -10.00 63.94
C THR A 131 8.76 -10.66 63.01
N LEU A 132 9.48 -11.65 63.47
CA LEU A 132 10.43 -12.43 62.69
C LEU A 132 9.73 -13.21 61.57
N ASP A 133 8.56 -13.77 61.87
CA ASP A 133 7.77 -14.54 60.87
C ASP A 133 7.30 -13.68 59.71
N GLU A 134 6.81 -12.47 60.00
CA GLU A 134 6.46 -11.48 58.95
C GLU A 134 7.70 -11.14 58.11
N LYS A 135 8.82 -10.88 58.74
CA LYS A 135 10.05 -10.52 58.06
C LYS A 135 10.51 -11.64 57.11
N LEU A 136 10.41 -12.89 57.53
CA LEU A 136 10.73 -14.06 56.72
C LEU A 136 9.78 -14.24 55.53
N SER A 137 8.47 -14.00 55.74
CA SER A 137 7.48 -14.07 54.70
C SER A 137 7.71 -13.02 53.61
N TRP A 138 8.04 -11.78 54.00
CA TRP A 138 8.39 -10.71 53.06
C TRP A 138 9.70 -10.97 52.30
N GLN A 139 10.68 -11.57 52.93
CA GLN A 139 11.93 -11.99 52.28
C GLN A 139 11.69 -13.07 51.24
N LYS A 140 10.81 -14.06 51.52
CA LYS A 140 10.41 -15.05 50.49
C LYS A 140 9.75 -14.37 49.28
N LYS A 141 8.76 -13.51 49.53
CA LYS A 141 8.07 -12.76 48.50
C LYS A 141 9.06 -11.94 47.64
N GLN A 142 10.01 -11.26 48.29
CA GLN A 142 11.04 -10.51 47.58
C GLN A 142 11.88 -11.39 46.64
N ARG A 143 12.33 -12.57 47.09
CA ARG A 143 13.10 -13.52 46.27
C ARG A 143 12.27 -14.03 45.07
N GLU A 144 10.97 -14.28 45.27
CA GLU A 144 10.06 -14.71 44.20
C GLU A 144 9.93 -13.62 43.15
N LEU A 145 9.72 -12.37 43.54
CA LEU A 145 9.64 -11.22 42.64
C LEU A 145 10.95 -10.96 41.88
N GLU A 146 12.10 -11.07 42.56
CA GLU A 146 13.41 -10.94 41.94
C GLU A 146 13.69 -12.06 40.92
N SER A 147 13.26 -13.29 41.22
CA SER A 147 13.31 -14.40 40.27
C SER A 147 12.41 -14.16 39.09
N LYS A 148 11.15 -13.70 39.31
CA LYS A 148 10.18 -13.35 38.26
C LYS A 148 10.74 -12.26 37.36
N ARG A 149 11.29 -11.19 37.93
CA ARG A 149 11.93 -10.10 37.18
C ARG A 149 13.06 -10.60 36.29
N THR A 150 13.94 -11.44 36.81
CA THR A 150 15.08 -12.00 36.06
C THR A 150 14.60 -12.84 34.88
N LYS A 151 13.59 -13.68 35.09
CA LYS A 151 12.97 -14.47 34.02
C LYS A 151 12.33 -13.56 32.96
N MET A 152 11.62 -12.51 33.38
CA MET A 152 10.96 -11.58 32.43
C MET A 152 11.99 -10.77 31.64
N ARG A 153 13.07 -10.32 32.26
CA ARG A 153 14.17 -9.64 31.56
C ARG A 153 14.82 -10.54 30.49
N LYS A 154 15.03 -11.81 30.81
CA LYS A 154 15.55 -12.76 29.83
C LYS A 154 14.55 -12.96 28.66
N ALA A 155 13.29 -13.16 29.00
CA ALA A 155 12.23 -13.33 28.00
C ALA A 155 11.95 -12.06 27.17
N LEU A 156 12.30 -10.87 27.68
CA LEU A 156 12.12 -9.61 26.96
C LEU A 156 12.92 -9.60 25.66
N PHE A 157 14.20 -9.97 25.70
CA PHE A 157 15.04 -9.99 24.50
C PHE A 157 14.52 -10.99 23.47
N ASP A 158 14.20 -12.21 23.90
CA ASP A 158 13.65 -13.24 23.00
C ASP A 158 12.35 -12.76 22.34
N ARG A 159 11.48 -12.09 23.09
CA ARG A 159 10.21 -11.55 22.55
C ARG A 159 10.40 -10.32 21.65
N GLN A 160 11.39 -9.47 21.94
CA GLN A 160 11.71 -8.35 21.06
C GLN A 160 12.20 -8.84 19.71
N ASP A 161 13.06 -9.85 19.69
CA ASP A 161 13.52 -10.49 18.46
C ASP A 161 12.35 -11.12 17.67
N ASP A 162 11.43 -11.83 18.37
CA ASP A 162 10.23 -12.40 17.75
C ASP A 162 9.31 -11.32 17.14
N ILE A 163 9.11 -10.20 17.83
CA ILE A 163 8.32 -9.08 17.33
C ILE A 163 8.95 -8.49 16.08
N GLU A 164 10.26 -8.30 16.05
CA GLU A 164 10.97 -7.81 14.88
C GLU A 164 10.90 -8.78 13.69
N LEU A 165 11.03 -10.06 13.94
CA LEU A 165 10.87 -11.09 12.90
C LEU A 165 9.45 -11.07 12.32
N GLN A 166 8.41 -10.97 13.17
CA GLN A 166 7.03 -10.89 12.73
C GLN A 166 6.76 -9.61 11.91
N ARG A 167 7.24 -8.45 12.39
CA ARG A 167 7.14 -7.18 11.65
C ARG A 167 7.78 -7.30 10.27
N ASN A 168 9.00 -7.79 10.19
CA ASN A 168 9.73 -7.91 8.93
C ASN A 168 9.03 -8.89 7.97
N ALA A 169 8.53 -10.02 8.47
CA ALA A 169 7.76 -10.96 7.66
C ALA A 169 6.47 -10.35 7.08
N LEU A 170 5.77 -9.51 7.86
CA LEU A 170 4.58 -8.79 7.41
C LEU A 170 4.92 -7.72 6.36
N ILE A 171 6.02 -7.00 6.53
CA ILE A 171 6.51 -6.03 5.54
C ILE A 171 6.86 -6.74 4.22
N GLU A 172 7.61 -7.86 4.27
CA GLU A 172 7.92 -8.65 3.08
C GLU A 172 6.67 -9.20 2.38
N GLN A 173 5.64 -9.58 3.14
CA GLN A 173 4.36 -9.99 2.58
C GLN A 173 3.68 -8.83 1.85
N LEU A 174 3.67 -7.65 2.45
CA LEU A 174 3.11 -6.44 1.86
C LEU A 174 3.85 -6.05 0.58
N GLU A 175 5.18 -6.08 0.58
CA GLU A 175 6.00 -5.84 -0.62
C GLU A 175 5.65 -6.80 -1.76
N ARG A 176 5.46 -8.09 -1.46
CA ARG A 176 5.06 -9.10 -2.46
C ARG A 176 3.68 -8.80 -3.05
N GLN A 177 2.73 -8.36 -2.24
CA GLN A 177 1.38 -8.00 -2.68
C GLN A 177 1.37 -6.73 -3.54
N LEU A 178 2.32 -5.81 -3.32
CA LEU A 178 2.45 -4.57 -4.09
C LEU A 178 3.14 -4.76 -5.45
N LYS A 179 3.81 -5.90 -5.69
CA LYS A 179 4.34 -6.22 -7.02
C LYS A 179 3.19 -6.28 -8.02
N LYS A 180 3.09 -5.22 -8.82
CA LYS A 180 2.03 -5.09 -9.81
C LYS A 180 2.31 -5.94 -11.04
N LYS A 181 1.25 -6.50 -11.61
CA LYS A 181 1.21 -7.05 -12.96
C LYS A 181 0.37 -6.11 -13.81
N VAL A 182 0.91 -5.70 -14.96
CA VAL A 182 0.20 -4.86 -15.93
C VAL A 182 -0.03 -5.68 -17.18
N GLU A 183 -1.28 -5.74 -17.61
CA GLU A 183 -1.68 -6.35 -18.88
C GLU A 183 -2.35 -5.29 -19.74
N GLU A 184 -2.03 -5.30 -21.02
CA GLU A 184 -2.50 -4.33 -21.99
C GLU A 184 -3.27 -5.05 -23.08
N GLN A 185 -4.43 -4.50 -23.45
CA GLN A 185 -5.25 -5.00 -24.55
C GLN A 185 -5.74 -3.83 -25.38
N GLU A 186 -5.31 -3.76 -26.64
CA GLU A 186 -5.93 -2.86 -27.60
C GLU A 186 -7.35 -3.34 -27.91
N LEU A 187 -8.32 -2.48 -27.70
CA LEU A 187 -9.73 -2.83 -27.92
C LEU A 187 -10.16 -2.54 -29.35
N PHE A 188 -9.93 -1.31 -29.78
CA PHE A 188 -10.28 -0.87 -31.14
C PHE A 188 -9.57 0.42 -31.51
N THR A 189 -9.49 0.64 -32.82
CA THR A 189 -9.17 1.92 -33.43
C THR A 189 -10.29 2.29 -34.39
N VAL A 190 -10.80 3.51 -34.29
CA VAL A 190 -11.91 4.02 -35.13
C VAL A 190 -11.57 5.35 -35.76
N GLU A 191 -12.10 5.59 -36.95
CA GLU A 191 -12.20 6.92 -37.51
C GLU A 191 -13.48 7.56 -36.96
N TRP A 192 -13.42 8.82 -36.58
CA TRP A 192 -14.57 9.58 -36.07
C TRP A 192 -14.79 10.86 -36.84
N GLU A 193 -16.03 11.25 -36.96
CA GLU A 193 -16.47 12.53 -37.53
C GLU A 193 -17.62 13.08 -36.68
N ILE A 194 -17.53 14.34 -36.32
CA ILE A 194 -18.59 15.05 -35.59
C ILE A 194 -19.36 15.94 -36.60
N ILE A 195 -20.62 15.62 -36.81
CA ILE A 195 -21.51 16.32 -37.70
C ILE A 195 -22.22 17.47 -36.99
#